data_08c6d157fe4b142fdb9e2a223f917f09
#
_entry.id   08c6d157fe4b142fdb9e2a223f917f09
#
_cell.length_a   1.000
_cell.length_b   1.000
_cell.length_c   1.000
_cell.angle_alpha   90.00
_cell.angle_beta   90.00
_cell.angle_gamma   90.00
#
_symmetry.space_group_name_H-M   'P 1'
#
loop_
_entity.id
_entity.type
_entity.pdbx_description
1 polymer ?
#
loop_
_entity_poly.entity_id
_entity_poly.type
_entity_poly.pdbx_seq_one_letter_code
_entity_poly.pdbx_strand_id
1 'polypeptide(L)'
;LADRHYGSREKLAWEFARILNEEARELAAVGVDVVQFDEPAFNVFFDDVRDWGVATLERAAEGLTCETAVHICYGYGIKANNDWKATLGEEWRQYETSFPLLRESTIDTIALERHHSRVPAELIGLLRGKKVMVGAIDVASDEIETPEEVA
;
A
#
# COMPACT_ATOMS: atom_id res chain seq x y z
N LEU A 1 -15.15 2.45 8.42
CA LEU A 1 -15.51 3.80 8.88
C LEU A 1 -17.01 4.02 8.71
N ALA A 2 -17.70 4.52 9.74
CA ALA A 2 -19.10 4.91 9.66
C ALA A 2 -19.17 6.37 9.19
N ASP A 3 -19.26 6.57 7.88
CA ASP A 3 -19.48 7.89 7.32
C ASP A 3 -20.97 8.31 7.49
N ARG A 4 -21.20 9.41 8.21
CA ARG A 4 -22.53 10.01 8.40
C ARG A 4 -22.62 11.43 7.85
N HIS A 5 -21.58 11.92 7.20
CA HIS A 5 -21.46 13.29 6.72
C HIS A 5 -21.31 13.39 5.21
N TYR A 6 -20.34 12.67 4.64
CA TYR A 6 -20.02 12.78 3.22
C TYR A 6 -20.94 11.93 2.33
N GLY A 7 -21.45 10.81 2.86
CA GLY A 7 -22.30 9.86 2.12
C GLY A 7 -21.62 9.22 0.91
N SER A 8 -20.29 9.28 0.83
CA SER A 8 -19.48 8.75 -0.25
C SER A 8 -18.06 8.44 0.27
N ARG A 9 -17.61 7.20 0.06
CA ARG A 9 -16.24 6.78 0.41
C ARG A 9 -15.19 7.60 -0.32
N GLU A 10 -15.42 7.91 -1.59
CA GLU A 10 -14.52 8.72 -2.39
C GLU A 10 -14.38 10.14 -1.82
N LYS A 11 -15.50 10.84 -1.55
CA LYS A 11 -15.45 12.17 -0.95
C LYS A 11 -14.72 12.19 0.40
N LEU A 12 -14.98 11.18 1.22
CA LEU A 12 -14.29 11.02 2.51
C LEU A 12 -12.78 10.80 2.30
N ALA A 13 -12.39 9.98 1.32
CA ALA A 13 -10.98 9.73 1.01
C ALA A 13 -10.26 11.01 0.54
N TRP A 14 -10.89 11.84 -0.28
CA TRP A 14 -10.34 13.12 -0.71
C TRP A 14 -10.09 14.07 0.46
N GLU A 15 -10.97 14.11 1.46
CA GLU A 15 -10.76 14.93 2.66
C GLU A 15 -9.63 14.37 3.54
N PHE A 16 -9.53 13.05 3.69
CA PHE A 16 -8.38 12.43 4.36
C PHE A 16 -7.07 12.73 3.62
N ALA A 17 -7.06 12.63 2.29
CA ALA A 17 -5.88 12.93 1.49
C ALA A 17 -5.41 14.39 1.69
N ARG A 18 -6.34 15.34 1.81
CA ARG A 18 -6.01 16.73 2.14
C ARG A 18 -5.35 16.87 3.52
N ILE A 19 -5.92 16.24 4.54
CA ILE A 19 -5.40 16.29 5.91
C ILE A 19 -4.02 15.61 5.98
N LEU A 20 -3.88 14.43 5.38
CA LEU A 20 -2.60 13.71 5.31
C LEU A 20 -1.54 14.50 4.56
N ASN A 21 -1.92 15.23 3.50
CA ASN A 21 -0.97 16.10 2.79
C ASN A 21 -0.45 17.24 3.69
N GLU A 22 -1.31 17.86 4.50
CA GLU A 22 -0.88 18.89 5.44
C GLU A 22 0.13 18.33 6.43
N GLU A 23 -0.16 17.18 7.05
CA GLU A 23 0.75 16.49 7.99
C GLU A 23 2.06 16.05 7.31
N ALA A 24 1.97 15.45 6.13
CA ALA A 24 3.15 15.00 5.36
C ALA A 24 4.07 16.17 4.99
N ARG A 25 3.51 17.34 4.66
CA ARG A 25 4.28 18.57 4.39
C ARG A 25 4.99 19.09 5.63
N GLU A 26 4.35 19.02 6.80
CA GLU A 26 4.99 19.39 8.07
C GLU A 26 6.17 18.46 8.37
N LEU A 27 6.01 17.14 8.16
CA LEU A 27 7.10 16.17 8.30
C LEU A 27 8.25 16.45 7.30
N ALA A 28 7.94 16.70 6.04
CA ALA A 28 8.95 17.05 5.05
C ALA A 28 9.70 18.34 5.41
N ALA A 29 9.01 19.34 5.96
CA ALA A 29 9.60 20.61 6.36
C ALA A 29 10.59 20.49 7.53
N VAL A 30 10.47 19.49 8.40
CA VAL A 30 11.44 19.21 9.47
C VAL A 30 12.59 18.30 9.01
N GLY A 31 12.62 17.92 7.73
CA GLY A 31 13.77 17.29 7.08
C GLY A 31 13.77 15.76 7.12
N VAL A 32 12.60 15.10 7.11
CA VAL A 32 12.55 13.65 6.88
C VAL A 32 12.94 13.31 5.44
N ASP A 33 13.65 12.21 5.24
CA ASP A 33 14.10 11.76 3.92
C ASP A 33 12.99 11.07 3.12
N VAL A 34 12.08 10.39 3.80
CA VAL A 34 11.00 9.61 3.20
C VAL A 34 9.71 9.80 4.00
N VAL A 35 8.59 10.00 3.31
CA VAL A 35 7.25 9.89 3.88
C VAL A 35 6.56 8.67 3.28
N GLN A 36 6.15 7.73 4.13
CA GLN A 36 5.41 6.55 3.72
C GLN A 36 3.93 6.65 4.10
N PHE A 37 3.07 6.30 3.16
CA PHE A 37 1.64 6.11 3.36
C PHE A 37 1.33 4.61 3.41
N ASP A 38 0.42 4.20 4.29
CA ASP A 38 -0.04 2.82 4.37
C ASP A 38 -1.46 2.72 3.79
N GLU A 39 -1.61 1.92 2.71
CA GLU A 39 -2.88 1.85 1.99
C GLU A 39 -3.29 0.40 1.65
N PRO A 40 -3.98 -0.30 2.56
CA PRO A 40 -4.42 -1.67 2.33
C PRO A 40 -5.58 -1.79 1.34
N ALA A 41 -6.28 -0.71 1.02
CA ALA A 41 -7.48 -0.77 0.17
C ALA A 41 -7.17 -1.24 -1.25
N PHE A 42 -5.97 -1.00 -1.77
CA PHE A 42 -5.55 -1.49 -3.09
C PHE A 42 -5.53 -3.02 -3.21
N ASN A 43 -5.43 -3.75 -2.10
CA ASN A 43 -5.56 -5.22 -2.09
C ASN A 43 -6.92 -5.68 -1.58
N VAL A 44 -7.42 -5.05 -0.50
CA VAL A 44 -8.60 -5.53 0.23
C VAL A 44 -9.92 -5.06 -0.39
N PHE A 45 -9.92 -3.87 -1.00
CA PHE A 45 -11.11 -3.20 -1.55
C PHE A 45 -10.85 -2.64 -2.95
N PHE A 46 -10.08 -3.34 -3.77
CA PHE A 46 -9.62 -2.82 -5.07
C PHE A 46 -10.77 -2.33 -5.95
N ASP A 47 -11.87 -3.07 -6.05
CA ASP A 47 -13.01 -2.68 -6.87
C ASP A 47 -13.69 -1.38 -6.41
N ASP A 48 -13.61 -1.07 -5.11
CA ASP A 48 -14.13 0.18 -4.56
C ASP A 48 -13.23 1.39 -4.85
N VAL A 49 -11.91 1.18 -4.99
CA VAL A 49 -10.92 2.27 -5.05
C VAL A 49 -10.23 2.41 -6.40
N ARG A 50 -10.41 1.48 -7.33
CA ARG A 50 -9.70 1.43 -8.62
C ARG A 50 -9.72 2.73 -9.40
N ASP A 51 -10.85 3.45 -9.39
CA ASP A 51 -11.07 4.61 -10.25
C ASP A 51 -10.56 5.93 -9.62
N TRP A 52 -10.35 5.97 -8.29
CA TRP A 52 -9.99 7.19 -7.58
C TRP A 52 -8.85 7.01 -6.55
N GLY A 53 -8.52 5.77 -6.16
CA GLY A 53 -7.57 5.51 -5.08
C GLY A 53 -6.18 6.05 -5.34
N VAL A 54 -5.63 5.87 -6.56
CA VAL A 54 -4.30 6.43 -6.90
C VAL A 54 -4.32 7.96 -6.88
N ALA A 55 -5.36 8.58 -7.42
CA ALA A 55 -5.47 10.03 -7.42
C ALA A 55 -5.57 10.63 -6.01
N THR A 56 -6.24 9.95 -5.07
CA THR A 56 -6.28 10.38 -3.66
C THR A 56 -4.94 10.16 -2.96
N LEU A 57 -4.21 9.10 -3.27
CA LEU A 57 -2.85 8.87 -2.78
C LEU A 57 -1.89 9.97 -3.28
N GLU A 58 -1.93 10.28 -4.57
CA GLU A 58 -1.14 11.37 -5.16
C GLU A 58 -1.49 12.72 -4.56
N ARG A 59 -2.77 12.95 -4.24
CA ARG A 59 -3.20 14.18 -3.54
C ARG A 59 -2.59 14.25 -2.12
N ALA A 60 -2.48 13.12 -1.41
CA ALA A 60 -1.82 13.08 -0.11
C ALA A 60 -0.32 13.36 -0.21
N ALA A 61 0.33 12.96 -1.30
CA ALA A 61 1.75 13.18 -1.56
C ALA A 61 2.08 14.51 -2.27
N GLU A 62 1.08 15.30 -2.66
CA GLU A 62 1.26 16.48 -3.51
C GLU A 62 2.20 17.51 -2.90
N GLY A 63 3.23 17.90 -3.67
CA GLY A 63 4.17 18.96 -3.31
C GLY A 63 5.13 18.61 -2.18
N LEU A 64 5.29 17.33 -1.84
CA LEU A 64 6.35 16.88 -0.94
C LEU A 64 7.71 17.05 -1.63
N THR A 65 8.72 17.42 -0.84
CA THR A 65 10.11 17.64 -1.30
C THR A 65 11.04 16.48 -0.93
N CYS A 66 10.53 15.51 -0.17
CA CYS A 66 11.22 14.28 0.19
C CYS A 66 10.75 13.12 -0.70
N GLU A 67 11.41 11.97 -0.58
CA GLU A 67 10.97 10.74 -1.26
C GLU A 67 9.60 10.29 -0.72
N THR A 68 8.74 9.80 -1.62
CA THR A 68 7.42 9.29 -1.28
C THR A 68 7.40 7.77 -1.37
N ALA A 69 6.80 7.12 -0.39
CA ALA A 69 6.58 5.67 -0.40
C ALA A 69 5.13 5.33 -0.11
N VAL A 70 4.65 4.23 -0.66
CA VAL A 70 3.38 3.64 -0.24
C VAL A 70 3.57 2.17 0.11
N HIS A 71 3.10 1.77 1.28
CA HIS A 71 3.03 0.37 1.69
C HIS A 71 1.66 -0.19 1.39
N ILE A 72 1.64 -1.23 0.56
CA ILE A 72 0.41 -1.94 0.19
C ILE A 72 0.40 -3.28 0.91
N CYS A 73 -0.37 -3.36 1.97
CA CYS A 73 -0.53 -4.59 2.73
C CYS A 73 -1.87 -5.27 2.45
N TYR A 74 -2.11 -6.36 3.18
CA TYR A 74 -3.38 -7.09 3.17
C TYR A 74 -4.27 -6.77 4.38
N GLY A 75 -3.97 -5.66 5.08
CA GLY A 75 -4.69 -5.22 6.28
C GLY A 75 -4.50 -6.13 7.49
N TYR A 76 -4.88 -5.63 8.66
CA TYR A 76 -4.74 -6.34 9.92
C TYR A 76 -6.06 -6.87 10.47
N GLY A 77 -5.96 -7.92 11.21
CA GLY A 77 -6.60 -8.53 12.38
C GLY A 77 -8.10 -8.37 12.64
N ILE A 78 -8.88 -7.67 11.86
CA ILE A 78 -10.33 -7.75 12.02
C ILE A 78 -10.84 -9.06 11.42
N LYS A 79 -11.83 -9.68 12.06
CA LYS A 79 -12.36 -10.99 11.66
C LYS A 79 -12.73 -11.05 10.17
N ALA A 80 -13.42 -10.05 9.65
CA ALA A 80 -13.85 -10.02 8.25
C ALA A 80 -12.65 -10.05 7.27
N ASN A 81 -11.53 -9.39 7.61
CA ASN A 81 -10.34 -9.41 6.81
C ASN A 81 -9.61 -10.78 6.88
N ASN A 82 -9.56 -11.37 8.06
CA ASN A 82 -8.99 -12.71 8.23
C ASN A 82 -9.81 -13.78 7.49
N ASP A 83 -11.15 -13.70 7.55
CA ASP A 83 -12.04 -14.58 6.81
C ASP A 83 -11.82 -14.45 5.28
N TRP A 84 -11.65 -13.22 4.79
CA TRP A 84 -11.32 -12.96 3.38
C TRP A 84 -9.93 -13.51 3.01
N LYS A 85 -8.89 -13.26 3.80
CA LYS A 85 -7.54 -13.81 3.58
C LYS A 85 -7.56 -15.33 3.46
N ALA A 86 -8.34 -16.02 4.28
CA ALA A 86 -8.48 -17.47 4.23
C ALA A 86 -9.04 -17.99 2.89
N THR A 87 -9.63 -17.13 2.05
CA THR A 87 -10.15 -17.49 0.73
C THR A 87 -9.14 -17.29 -0.40
N LEU A 88 -7.98 -16.67 -0.14
CA LEU A 88 -7.01 -16.26 -1.19
C LEU A 88 -6.16 -17.40 -1.75
N GLY A 89 -6.22 -18.60 -1.15
CA GLY A 89 -5.41 -19.75 -1.57
C GLY A 89 -3.96 -19.67 -1.10
N GLU A 90 -3.08 -20.40 -1.78
CA GLU A 90 -1.66 -20.52 -1.40
C GLU A 90 -0.81 -19.33 -1.83
N GLU A 91 -1.11 -18.73 -2.98
CA GLU A 91 -0.45 -17.54 -3.51
C GLU A 91 -1.42 -16.38 -3.58
N TRP A 92 -1.02 -15.23 -3.03
CA TRP A 92 -1.85 -14.02 -3.06
C TRP A 92 -1.44 -13.13 -4.23
N ARG A 93 -2.37 -12.93 -5.17
CA ARG A 93 -2.09 -12.30 -6.46
C ARG A 93 -2.78 -10.94 -6.67
N GLN A 94 -3.30 -10.31 -5.62
CA GLN A 94 -4.04 -9.03 -5.69
C GLN A 94 -3.18 -7.91 -6.32
N TYR A 95 -1.86 -7.97 -6.15
CA TYR A 95 -0.94 -7.03 -6.77
C TYR A 95 -0.97 -7.03 -8.32
N GLU A 96 -1.46 -8.09 -8.96
CA GLU A 96 -1.65 -8.10 -10.42
C GLU A 96 -2.55 -6.97 -10.91
N THR A 97 -3.52 -6.56 -10.09
CA THR A 97 -4.48 -5.52 -10.44
C THR A 97 -4.05 -4.13 -9.96
N SER A 98 -3.42 -4.03 -8.79
CA SER A 98 -3.03 -2.75 -8.20
C SER A 98 -1.69 -2.21 -8.73
N PHE A 99 -0.70 -3.06 -8.98
CA PHE A 99 0.64 -2.63 -9.41
C PHE A 99 0.67 -1.87 -10.74
N PRO A 100 -0.08 -2.24 -11.78
CA PRO A 100 -0.10 -1.44 -13.01
C PRO A 100 -0.55 0.00 -12.80
N LEU A 101 -1.51 0.25 -11.89
CA LEU A 101 -1.96 1.60 -11.55
C LEU A 101 -0.91 2.35 -10.72
N LEU A 102 -0.32 1.68 -9.73
CA LEU A 102 0.73 2.27 -8.87
C LEU A 102 2.01 2.56 -9.66
N ARG A 103 2.33 1.76 -10.68
CA ARG A 103 3.46 2.04 -11.58
C ARG A 103 3.33 3.39 -12.26
N GLU A 104 2.14 3.77 -12.68
CA GLU A 104 1.90 5.05 -13.37
C GLU A 104 1.75 6.24 -12.39
N SER A 105 1.67 5.99 -11.08
CA SER A 105 1.55 7.04 -10.05
C SER A 105 2.82 7.87 -9.91
N THR A 106 2.72 9.00 -9.22
CA THR A 106 3.86 9.86 -8.88
C THR A 106 4.66 9.36 -7.66
N ILE A 107 4.23 8.30 -6.99
CA ILE A 107 4.90 7.73 -5.82
C ILE A 107 6.23 7.09 -6.23
N ASP A 108 7.31 7.36 -5.51
CA ASP A 108 8.67 6.90 -5.84
C ASP A 108 8.89 5.42 -5.50
N THR A 109 8.48 5.01 -4.30
CA THR A 109 8.74 3.66 -3.75
C THR A 109 7.43 2.93 -3.44
N ILE A 110 7.32 1.70 -3.91
CA ILE A 110 6.20 0.79 -3.59
C ILE A 110 6.72 -0.31 -2.67
N ALA A 111 6.17 -0.37 -1.46
CA ALA A 111 6.49 -1.40 -0.48
C ALA A 111 5.39 -2.47 -0.47
N LEU A 112 5.80 -3.74 -0.54
CA LEU A 112 4.88 -4.88 -0.57
C LEU A 112 5.26 -5.94 0.45
N GLU A 113 4.27 -6.65 0.95
CA GLU A 113 4.45 -7.87 1.73
C GLU A 113 4.55 -9.07 0.77
N ARG A 114 5.67 -9.78 0.80
CA ARG A 114 5.89 -10.92 -0.09
C ARG A 114 5.93 -12.25 0.65
N HIS A 115 6.70 -12.35 1.72
CA HIS A 115 7.04 -13.63 2.33
C HIS A 115 5.81 -14.33 2.91
N HIS A 116 5.16 -13.73 3.91
CA HIS A 116 3.95 -14.28 4.55
C HIS A 116 2.81 -14.53 3.54
N SER A 117 2.63 -13.63 2.60
CA SER A 117 1.54 -13.66 1.62
C SER A 117 1.86 -14.54 0.40
N ARG A 118 3.06 -15.13 0.35
CA ARG A 118 3.56 -15.97 -0.77
C ARG A 118 3.30 -15.33 -2.13
N VAL A 119 3.54 -14.02 -2.20
CA VAL A 119 3.38 -13.25 -3.44
C VAL A 119 4.43 -13.67 -4.45
N PRO A 120 4.03 -14.11 -5.66
CA PRO A 120 4.97 -14.51 -6.70
C PRO A 120 5.94 -13.39 -7.07
N ALA A 121 7.24 -13.70 -7.14
CA ALA A 121 8.28 -12.70 -7.38
C ALA A 121 8.15 -12.01 -8.75
N GLU A 122 7.58 -12.69 -9.74
CA GLU A 122 7.36 -12.11 -11.08
C GLU A 122 6.43 -10.90 -11.06
N LEU A 123 5.55 -10.78 -10.05
CA LEU A 123 4.64 -9.62 -9.93
C LEU A 123 5.40 -8.32 -9.66
N ILE A 124 6.60 -8.39 -9.08
CA ILE A 124 7.47 -7.22 -8.90
C ILE A 124 7.81 -6.58 -10.25
N GLY A 125 7.91 -7.38 -11.31
CA GLY A 125 8.13 -6.89 -12.67
C GLY A 125 7.05 -5.94 -13.20
N LEU A 126 5.84 -5.94 -12.62
CA LEU A 126 4.76 -5.00 -12.96
C LEU A 126 5.06 -3.58 -12.48
N LEU A 127 5.98 -3.40 -11.52
CA LEU A 127 6.43 -2.10 -10.98
C LEU A 127 7.68 -1.57 -11.68
N ARG A 128 8.01 -2.05 -12.89
CA ARG A 128 9.22 -1.62 -13.61
C ARG A 128 9.30 -0.09 -13.69
N GLY A 129 10.43 0.46 -13.23
CA GLY A 129 10.69 1.90 -13.18
C GLY A 129 10.45 2.54 -11.82
N LYS A 130 9.86 1.83 -10.87
CA LYS A 130 9.72 2.24 -9.47
C LYS A 130 10.83 1.66 -8.61
N LYS A 131 11.10 2.30 -7.47
CA LYS A 131 11.79 1.64 -6.36
C LYS A 131 10.82 0.66 -5.71
N VAL A 132 11.33 -0.50 -5.33
CA VAL A 132 10.49 -1.54 -4.69
C VAL A 132 11.14 -1.96 -3.38
N MET A 133 10.36 -1.89 -2.30
CA MET A 133 10.71 -2.43 -0.99
C MET A 133 9.95 -3.74 -0.79
N VAL A 134 10.68 -4.83 -0.58
CA VAL A 134 10.10 -6.17 -0.47
C VAL A 134 10.14 -6.64 0.97
N GLY A 135 8.97 -6.98 1.54
CA GLY A 135 8.85 -7.64 2.85
C GLY A 135 9.26 -9.11 2.72
N ALA A 136 10.52 -9.40 3.02
CA ALA A 136 11.14 -10.71 2.86
C ALA A 136 11.16 -11.53 4.15
N ILE A 137 10.73 -10.95 5.28
CA ILE A 137 10.69 -11.57 6.60
C ILE A 137 9.24 -11.78 7.04
N ASP A 138 8.92 -12.97 7.57
CA ASP A 138 7.60 -13.23 8.17
C ASP A 138 7.61 -12.88 9.67
N VAL A 139 7.21 -11.66 9.98
CA VAL A 139 7.15 -11.17 11.37
C VAL A 139 6.06 -11.86 12.23
N ALA A 140 5.20 -12.70 11.62
CA ALA A 140 4.17 -13.46 12.32
C ALA A 140 4.62 -14.89 12.69
N SER A 141 5.81 -15.31 12.25
CA SER A 141 6.41 -16.59 12.54
C SER A 141 7.52 -16.46 13.59
N ASP A 142 7.71 -17.51 14.42
CA ASP A 142 8.88 -17.65 15.30
C ASP A 142 10.08 -18.33 14.58
N GLU A 143 9.90 -18.73 13.32
CA GLU A 143 10.98 -19.26 12.50
C GLU A 143 11.93 -18.14 12.06
N ILE A 144 13.21 -18.44 12.03
CA ILE A 144 14.25 -17.51 11.57
C ILE A 144 14.61 -17.91 10.14
N GLU A 145 14.36 -17.00 9.21
CA GLU A 145 14.67 -17.22 7.80
C GLU A 145 16.18 -17.33 7.58
N THR A 146 16.55 -18.21 6.68
CA THR A 146 17.94 -18.31 6.22
C THR A 146 18.28 -17.19 5.22
N PRO A 147 19.58 -16.86 5.04
CA PRO A 147 19.98 -15.91 3.99
C PRO A 147 19.49 -16.29 2.58
N GLU A 148 19.38 -17.58 2.29
CA GLU A 148 18.91 -18.10 1.01
C GLU A 148 17.41 -17.89 0.79
N GLU A 149 16.61 -17.90 1.86
CA GLU A 149 15.17 -17.63 1.81
C GLU A 149 14.88 -16.15 1.63
N VAL A 150 15.76 -15.28 2.12
CA VAL A 150 15.61 -13.81 2.01
C VAL A 150 16.15 -13.28 0.68
N ALA A 151 17.06 -13.98 0.01
CA ALA A 151 17.71 -13.55 -1.23
C ALA A 151 16.87 -13.85 -2.48
#